data_ec87fe5527127a29a2c69860c97d0cc8
#
_entry.id   ec87fe5527127a29a2c69860c97d0cc8
#
_cell.length_a   1.000
_cell.length_b   1.000
_cell.length_c   1.000
_cell.angle_alpha   90.00
_cell.angle_beta   90.00
_cell.angle_gamma   90.00
#
_symmetry.space_group_name_H-M   'P 1'
#
loop_
_entity.id
_entity.type
_entity.pdbx_description
1 polymer ?
#
loop_
_entity_poly.entity_id
_entity_poly.type
_entity_poly.pdbx_seq_one_letter_code
_entity_poly.pdbx_strand_id
1 'polypeptide(L)'
;DTDQFTGENSMEYAPSKNKLYRGDYIKKIDGKDIVSKKQFIEKINQGQGESVILTVQRKAKMMQIKIKPERSKTDHMYKIGTWIRDNTQGIGTMTYVKGTSFGGLGHGIYDMDTGTLLKIKGGLLLDPQIYSIKKGKSGTPGEIVGSIEYKEENILGSIKKNTEKGIYGTIPKKQQKAYKIGYRQDIKPGKAYILSNVSGTMKQYEIQINKIVPSDKDVLKSMEIE
;
A
#
# COMPACT_ATOMS: atom_id res chain seq x y z
N ASP A 1 19.54 -5.88 5.82
CA ASP A 1 20.20 -7.18 5.80
C ASP A 1 20.91 -7.36 4.46
N THR A 2 22.22 -7.36 4.51
CA THR A 2 23.06 -7.59 3.34
C THR A 2 23.38 -9.08 3.29
N ASP A 3 22.74 -9.81 2.36
CA ASP A 3 23.11 -11.19 2.10
C ASP A 3 24.56 -11.29 1.59
N GLN A 4 25.32 -12.19 2.15
CA GLN A 4 26.64 -12.53 1.63
C GLN A 4 26.50 -13.62 0.56
N PHE A 5 27.01 -13.37 -0.63
CA PHE A 5 27.01 -14.32 -1.74
C PHE A 5 28.31 -15.12 -1.79
N THR A 6 28.24 -16.34 -2.35
CA THR A 6 29.39 -17.28 -2.36
C THR A 6 30.52 -16.85 -3.31
N GLY A 7 30.24 -15.98 -4.28
CA GLY A 7 31.20 -15.58 -5.31
C GLY A 7 32.13 -14.44 -4.92
N GLU A 8 31.69 -13.53 -4.06
CA GLU A 8 32.49 -12.36 -3.65
C GLU A 8 32.20 -11.95 -2.20
N ASN A 9 33.23 -11.44 -1.52
CA ASN A 9 33.13 -11.02 -0.11
C ASN A 9 32.72 -9.56 0.07
N SER A 10 32.32 -8.84 -0.98
CA SER A 10 31.98 -7.43 -0.87
C SER A 10 30.48 -7.24 -0.60
N MET A 11 30.15 -6.37 0.35
CA MET A 11 28.75 -5.96 0.65
C MET A 11 28.07 -5.24 -0.52
N GLU A 12 28.81 -4.94 -1.59
CA GLU A 12 28.31 -4.23 -2.76
C GLU A 12 27.89 -5.14 -3.92
N TYR A 13 28.20 -6.43 -3.82
CA TYR A 13 27.91 -7.37 -4.91
C TYR A 13 26.48 -7.90 -4.79
N ALA A 14 25.74 -7.81 -5.89
CA ALA A 14 24.46 -8.47 -6.06
C ALA A 14 24.29 -8.88 -7.53
N PRO A 15 23.82 -10.11 -7.83
CA PRO A 15 23.61 -10.58 -9.20
C PRO A 15 22.77 -9.66 -10.08
N SER A 16 21.86 -8.91 -9.47
CA SER A 16 20.97 -7.93 -10.14
C SER A 16 21.56 -6.52 -10.24
N LYS A 17 22.74 -6.26 -9.66
CA LYS A 17 23.38 -4.92 -9.68
C LYS A 17 23.53 -4.42 -11.12
N ASN A 18 23.17 -3.16 -11.36
CA ASN A 18 23.17 -2.51 -12.67
C ASN A 18 22.26 -3.15 -13.74
N LYS A 19 21.42 -4.12 -13.35
CA LYS A 19 20.47 -4.79 -14.25
C LYS A 19 19.03 -4.47 -13.88
N LEU A 20 18.69 -4.57 -12.59
CA LEU A 20 17.38 -4.19 -12.07
C LEU A 20 17.47 -2.84 -11.34
N TYR A 21 16.41 -2.06 -11.45
CA TYR A 21 16.28 -0.73 -10.86
C TYR A 21 14.97 -0.58 -10.10
N ARG A 22 14.92 0.37 -9.19
CA ARG A 22 13.69 0.74 -8.49
C ARG A 22 12.58 1.10 -9.48
N GLY A 23 11.37 0.60 -9.25
CA GLY A 23 10.24 0.79 -10.14
C GLY A 23 10.15 -0.20 -11.31
N ASP A 24 11.05 -1.20 -11.38
CA ASP A 24 10.93 -2.31 -12.31
C ASP A 24 9.83 -3.28 -11.86
N TYR A 25 8.95 -3.68 -12.77
CA TYR A 25 7.95 -4.72 -12.53
C TYR A 25 8.37 -6.02 -13.20
N ILE A 26 8.70 -7.04 -12.41
CA ILE A 26 8.99 -8.38 -12.92
C ILE A 26 7.67 -9.05 -13.29
N LYS A 27 7.51 -9.38 -14.56
CA LYS A 27 6.30 -10.00 -15.11
C LYS A 27 6.45 -11.51 -15.29
N LYS A 28 7.63 -11.94 -15.78
CA LYS A 28 7.88 -13.35 -16.09
C LYS A 28 9.28 -13.78 -15.70
N ILE A 29 9.43 -15.08 -15.44
CA ILE A 29 10.70 -15.78 -15.38
C ILE A 29 10.66 -16.88 -16.44
N ASP A 30 11.66 -16.92 -17.34
CA ASP A 30 11.78 -17.90 -18.42
C ASP A 30 10.46 -18.08 -19.21
N GLY A 31 9.85 -16.94 -19.55
CA GLY A 31 8.59 -16.88 -20.29
C GLY A 31 7.32 -17.18 -19.49
N LYS A 32 7.41 -17.66 -18.25
CA LYS A 32 6.26 -17.99 -17.40
C LYS A 32 5.88 -16.81 -16.50
N ASP A 33 4.58 -16.48 -16.44
CA ASP A 33 4.09 -15.40 -15.60
C ASP A 33 4.36 -15.63 -14.12
N ILE A 34 4.69 -14.54 -13.41
CA ILE A 34 4.88 -14.50 -11.96
C ILE A 34 3.81 -13.60 -11.35
N VAL A 35 3.11 -14.15 -10.36
CA VAL A 35 2.00 -13.46 -9.69
C VAL A 35 2.27 -13.13 -8.21
N SER A 36 3.32 -13.73 -7.61
CA SER A 36 3.66 -13.47 -6.23
C SER A 36 5.17 -13.58 -5.97
N LYS A 37 5.62 -12.90 -4.91
CA LYS A 37 7.01 -13.01 -4.41
C LYS A 37 7.37 -14.46 -4.05
N LYS A 38 6.44 -15.21 -3.45
CA LYS A 38 6.64 -16.63 -3.11
C LYS A 38 6.97 -17.43 -4.36
N GLN A 39 6.15 -17.32 -5.39
CA GLN A 39 6.38 -18.02 -6.68
C GLN A 39 7.69 -17.60 -7.33
N PHE A 40 8.08 -16.32 -7.22
CA PHE A 40 9.37 -15.84 -7.71
C PHE A 40 10.52 -16.55 -7.00
N ILE A 41 10.52 -16.58 -5.66
CA ILE A 41 11.57 -17.23 -4.85
C ILE A 41 11.68 -18.72 -5.19
N GLU A 42 10.53 -19.41 -5.25
CA GLU A 42 10.48 -20.84 -5.59
C GLU A 42 11.14 -21.11 -6.96
N LYS A 43 10.80 -20.29 -7.98
CA LYS A 43 11.37 -20.47 -9.32
C LYS A 43 12.87 -20.22 -9.38
N ILE A 44 13.38 -19.20 -8.70
CA ILE A 44 14.81 -18.92 -8.61
C ILE A 44 15.54 -20.10 -7.96
N ASN A 45 14.98 -20.70 -6.89
CA ASN A 45 15.63 -21.81 -6.19
C ASN A 45 15.54 -23.14 -6.96
N GLN A 46 14.46 -23.38 -7.70
CA GLN A 46 14.32 -24.55 -8.57
C GLN A 46 15.42 -24.62 -9.65
N GLY A 47 15.90 -23.46 -10.11
CA GLY A 47 16.97 -23.37 -11.11
C GLY A 47 18.38 -23.65 -10.58
N GLN A 48 18.55 -23.89 -9.27
CA GLN A 48 19.84 -24.27 -8.65
C GLN A 48 21.04 -23.41 -9.09
N GLY A 49 20.83 -22.13 -9.32
CA GLY A 49 21.88 -21.19 -9.73
C GLY A 49 22.08 -21.06 -11.24
N GLU A 50 21.29 -21.73 -12.05
CA GLU A 50 21.25 -21.48 -13.48
C GLU A 50 20.75 -20.08 -13.81
N SER A 51 21.22 -19.54 -14.94
CA SER A 51 20.80 -18.23 -15.41
C SER A 51 19.32 -18.23 -15.78
N VAL A 52 18.57 -17.24 -15.30
CA VAL A 52 17.16 -17.01 -15.62
C VAL A 52 16.98 -15.77 -16.49
N ILE A 53 15.96 -15.76 -17.31
CA ILE A 53 15.55 -14.59 -18.11
C ILE A 53 14.32 -13.97 -17.47
N LEU A 54 14.50 -12.78 -16.89
CA LEU A 54 13.40 -12.00 -16.35
C LEU A 54 12.79 -11.12 -17.45
N THR A 55 11.49 -11.21 -17.66
CA THR A 55 10.74 -10.21 -18.43
C THR A 55 10.32 -9.11 -17.49
N VAL A 56 10.87 -7.90 -17.69
CA VAL A 56 10.70 -6.75 -16.80
C VAL A 56 10.03 -5.62 -17.55
N GLN A 57 9.05 -5.00 -16.93
CA GLN A 57 8.48 -3.74 -17.37
C GLN A 57 9.17 -2.60 -16.62
N ARG A 58 9.93 -1.79 -17.35
CA ARG A 58 10.56 -0.56 -16.87
C ARG A 58 9.88 0.63 -17.51
N LYS A 59 9.18 1.46 -16.71
CA LYS A 59 8.28 2.50 -17.21
C LYS A 59 7.25 1.87 -18.19
N ALA A 60 7.25 2.31 -19.46
CA ALA A 60 6.37 1.76 -20.51
C ALA A 60 7.02 0.66 -21.39
N LYS A 61 8.31 0.34 -21.16
CA LYS A 61 9.05 -0.60 -22.03
C LYS A 61 9.15 -1.96 -21.38
N MET A 62 8.95 -3.01 -22.18
CA MET A 62 9.24 -4.39 -21.81
C MET A 62 10.66 -4.74 -22.23
N MET A 63 11.40 -5.43 -21.37
CA MET A 63 12.77 -5.86 -21.65
C MET A 63 13.04 -7.22 -21.03
N GLN A 64 14.00 -7.93 -21.58
CA GLN A 64 14.50 -9.18 -21.04
C GLN A 64 15.86 -8.94 -20.38
N ILE A 65 16.00 -9.44 -19.17
CA ILE A 65 17.21 -9.27 -18.37
C ILE A 65 17.68 -10.65 -17.93
N LYS A 66 18.86 -11.04 -18.37
CA LYS A 66 19.49 -12.30 -17.95
C LYS A 66 20.23 -12.08 -16.63
N ILE A 67 19.89 -12.88 -15.62
CA ILE A 67 20.51 -12.86 -14.30
C ILE A 67 20.90 -14.28 -13.92
N LYS A 68 22.09 -14.45 -13.39
CA LYS A 68 22.56 -15.71 -12.78
C LYS A 68 22.38 -15.57 -11.27
N PRO A 69 21.44 -16.32 -10.66
CA PRO A 69 21.29 -16.31 -9.20
C PRO A 69 22.52 -16.88 -8.53
N GLU A 70 22.84 -16.41 -7.33
CA GLU A 70 23.92 -16.94 -6.52
C GLU A 70 23.42 -17.45 -5.18
N ARG A 71 24.14 -18.42 -4.62
CA ARG A 71 23.80 -19.02 -3.36
C ARG A 71 24.22 -18.12 -2.20
N SER A 72 23.24 -17.73 -1.39
CA SER A 72 23.48 -16.94 -0.17
C SER A 72 24.24 -17.79 0.88
N LYS A 73 25.21 -17.19 1.54
CA LYS A 73 25.93 -17.83 2.64
C LYS A 73 25.09 -17.91 3.92
N THR A 74 24.08 -17.05 4.04
CA THR A 74 23.26 -16.91 5.25
C THR A 74 22.22 -18.03 5.38
N ASP A 75 21.46 -18.29 4.31
CA ASP A 75 20.34 -19.25 4.32
C ASP A 75 20.47 -20.32 3.24
N HIS A 76 21.59 -20.33 2.52
CA HIS A 76 21.91 -21.27 1.46
C HIS A 76 20.92 -21.31 0.28
N MET A 77 20.02 -20.33 0.20
CA MET A 77 19.07 -20.17 -0.91
C MET A 77 19.71 -19.41 -2.08
N TYR A 78 19.24 -19.71 -3.29
CA TYR A 78 19.62 -18.93 -4.47
C TYR A 78 18.87 -17.63 -4.52
N LYS A 79 19.60 -16.52 -4.71
CA LYS A 79 19.06 -15.15 -4.70
C LYS A 79 19.65 -14.34 -5.85
N ILE A 80 18.94 -13.31 -6.23
CA ILE A 80 19.44 -12.32 -7.20
C ILE A 80 19.88 -11.00 -6.55
N GLY A 81 19.76 -10.88 -5.22
CA GLY A 81 20.22 -9.71 -4.48
C GLY A 81 19.37 -8.46 -4.76
N THR A 82 18.04 -8.59 -4.76
CA THR A 82 17.13 -7.46 -4.91
C THR A 82 15.93 -7.57 -3.98
N TRP A 83 15.39 -6.43 -3.59
CA TRP A 83 14.15 -6.36 -2.83
C TRP A 83 12.95 -6.43 -3.78
N ILE A 84 12.04 -7.37 -3.51
CA ILE A 84 10.82 -7.58 -4.29
C ILE A 84 9.61 -7.40 -3.38
N ARG A 85 8.64 -6.62 -3.86
CA ARG A 85 7.34 -6.45 -3.24
C ARG A 85 6.27 -6.95 -4.21
N ASP A 86 5.30 -7.70 -3.73
CA ASP A 86 4.16 -8.19 -4.51
C ASP A 86 2.83 -7.66 -3.96
N ASN A 87 2.84 -7.13 -2.75
CA ASN A 87 1.69 -6.51 -2.13
C ASN A 87 2.08 -5.21 -1.40
N THR A 88 1.08 -4.40 -1.13
CA THR A 88 1.17 -3.22 -0.27
C THR A 88 0.04 -3.30 0.72
N GLN A 89 0.33 -3.03 1.97
CA GLN A 89 -0.65 -2.99 3.05
C GLN A 89 -0.49 -1.71 3.86
N GLY A 90 -1.57 -1.27 4.48
CA GLY A 90 -1.57 -0.09 5.33
C GLY A 90 -2.91 0.03 6.05
N ILE A 91 -2.92 0.78 7.15
CA ILE A 91 -4.13 1.15 7.87
C ILE A 91 -4.60 2.49 7.32
N GLY A 92 -5.89 2.61 7.11
CA GLY A 92 -6.49 3.83 6.58
C GLY A 92 -7.93 4.00 7.00
N THR A 93 -8.54 5.09 6.57
CA THR A 93 -9.91 5.44 6.92
C THR A 93 -10.86 5.18 5.74
N MET A 94 -11.94 4.44 5.99
CA MET A 94 -13.08 4.37 5.08
C MET A 94 -13.88 5.68 5.22
N THR A 95 -13.93 6.47 4.15
CA THR A 95 -14.52 7.81 4.19
C THR A 95 -16.03 7.81 3.98
N TYR A 96 -16.54 6.90 3.16
CA TYR A 96 -18.00 6.75 2.95
C TYR A 96 -18.36 5.36 2.45
N VAL A 97 -19.63 5.04 2.63
CA VAL A 97 -20.29 3.87 2.03
C VAL A 97 -21.61 4.32 1.39
N LYS A 98 -21.88 3.85 0.16
CA LYS A 98 -23.15 4.02 -0.54
C LYS A 98 -23.60 2.69 -1.14
N GLY A 99 -24.63 2.08 -0.55
CA GLY A 99 -25.08 0.73 -0.94
C GLY A 99 -23.99 -0.31 -0.67
N THR A 100 -23.44 -0.90 -1.72
CA THR A 100 -22.31 -1.84 -1.66
C THR A 100 -20.97 -1.21 -2.04
N SER A 101 -20.94 0.06 -2.40
CA SER A 101 -19.73 0.75 -2.81
C SER A 101 -19.12 1.52 -1.63
N PHE A 102 -17.80 1.53 -1.53
CA PHE A 102 -17.11 2.37 -0.55
C PHE A 102 -16.00 3.19 -1.21
N GLY A 103 -15.64 4.29 -0.55
CA GLY A 103 -14.42 5.05 -0.78
C GLY A 103 -13.61 5.18 0.50
N GLY A 104 -12.31 5.23 0.36
CA GLY A 104 -11.38 5.33 1.48
C GLY A 104 -10.15 6.19 1.17
N LEU A 105 -9.45 6.58 2.21
CA LEU A 105 -8.23 7.38 2.27
C LEU A 105 -8.38 8.85 1.89
N GLY A 106 -9.07 9.21 0.82
CA GLY A 106 -9.09 10.59 0.28
C GLY A 106 -7.85 10.96 -0.54
N HIS A 107 -6.90 10.05 -0.68
CA HIS A 107 -5.69 10.15 -1.51
C HIS A 107 -5.31 8.77 -2.04
N GLY A 108 -4.48 8.72 -3.07
CA GLY A 108 -4.00 7.45 -3.62
C GLY A 108 -2.94 6.76 -2.76
N ILE A 109 -2.76 5.48 -3.01
CA ILE A 109 -1.60 4.72 -2.50
C ILE A 109 -0.48 4.84 -3.53
N TYR A 110 0.66 5.35 -3.09
CA TYR A 110 1.84 5.58 -3.91
C TYR A 110 2.96 4.62 -3.54
N ASP A 111 3.75 4.25 -4.52
CA ASP A 111 4.99 3.54 -4.28
C ASP A 111 6.00 4.47 -3.61
N MET A 112 6.51 4.07 -2.44
CA MET A 112 7.40 4.90 -1.62
C MET A 112 8.76 5.17 -2.26
N ASP A 113 9.21 4.28 -3.14
CA ASP A 113 10.53 4.40 -3.77
C ASP A 113 10.49 5.26 -5.03
N THR A 114 9.36 5.25 -5.76
CA THR A 114 9.21 5.94 -7.05
C THR A 114 8.31 7.16 -7.00
N GLY A 115 7.51 7.31 -5.93
CA GLY A 115 6.50 8.35 -5.80
C GLY A 115 5.37 8.25 -6.82
N THR A 116 5.22 7.10 -7.50
CA THR A 116 4.18 6.91 -8.51
C THR A 116 2.95 6.24 -7.95
N LEU A 117 1.77 6.59 -8.48
CA LEU A 117 0.52 5.96 -8.08
C LEU A 117 0.58 4.46 -8.36
N LEU A 118 0.35 3.64 -7.32
CA LEU A 118 0.39 2.18 -7.42
C LEU A 118 -0.74 1.66 -8.32
N LYS A 119 -0.36 0.92 -9.35
CA LYS A 119 -1.32 0.19 -10.21
C LYS A 119 -1.67 -1.13 -9.54
N ILE A 120 -2.88 -1.23 -9.03
CA ILE A 120 -3.38 -2.44 -8.37
C ILE A 120 -4.22 -3.27 -9.34
N LYS A 121 -4.18 -4.59 -9.20
CA LYS A 121 -5.14 -5.51 -9.85
C LYS A 121 -6.40 -5.70 -8.99
N GLY A 122 -6.29 -5.43 -7.70
CA GLY A 122 -7.32 -5.55 -6.69
C GLY A 122 -6.67 -5.61 -5.32
N GLY A 123 -7.49 -5.71 -4.27
CA GLY A 123 -7.04 -5.84 -2.89
C GLY A 123 -8.17 -6.24 -1.96
N LEU A 124 -7.81 -6.56 -0.74
CA LEU A 124 -8.75 -6.83 0.34
C LEU A 124 -8.89 -5.60 1.23
N LEU A 125 -10.10 -5.32 1.64
CA LEU A 125 -10.39 -4.41 2.73
C LEU A 125 -10.59 -5.27 3.98
N LEU A 126 -9.77 -5.05 4.99
CA LEU A 126 -9.75 -5.84 6.22
C LEU A 126 -10.05 -4.95 7.42
N ASP A 127 -10.61 -5.54 8.47
CA ASP A 127 -10.77 -4.89 9.77
C ASP A 127 -9.46 -5.00 10.55
N PRO A 128 -8.76 -3.89 10.84
CA PRO A 128 -7.49 -3.95 11.54
C PRO A 128 -7.70 -4.03 13.05
N GLN A 129 -6.78 -4.70 13.74
CA GLN A 129 -6.69 -4.61 15.19
C GLN A 129 -5.84 -3.41 15.58
N ILE A 130 -6.45 -2.43 16.24
CA ILE A 130 -5.76 -1.22 16.70
C ILE A 130 -5.25 -1.45 18.13
N TYR A 131 -3.95 -1.30 18.35
CA TYR A 131 -3.31 -1.49 19.64
C TYR A 131 -3.06 -0.19 20.37
N SER A 132 -2.68 0.86 19.65
CA SER A 132 -2.40 2.15 20.25
C SER A 132 -2.63 3.30 19.29
N ILE A 133 -2.82 4.48 19.87
CA ILE A 133 -2.94 5.74 19.16
C ILE A 133 -1.92 6.69 19.74
N LYS A 134 -0.99 7.14 18.90
CA LYS A 134 -0.07 8.21 19.25
C LYS A 134 -0.70 9.53 18.89
N LYS A 135 -0.97 10.36 19.88
CA LYS A 135 -1.56 11.68 19.64
C LYS A 135 -0.61 12.56 18.83
N GLY A 136 -1.17 13.29 17.88
CA GLY A 136 -0.43 14.31 17.15
C GLY A 136 -0.07 15.50 18.07
N LYS A 137 0.98 16.21 17.68
CA LYS A 137 1.41 17.49 18.25
C LYS A 137 1.61 18.47 17.11
N SER A 138 1.69 19.76 17.42
CA SER A 138 2.00 20.77 16.40
C SER A 138 3.27 20.39 15.63
N GLY A 139 3.18 20.31 14.30
CA GLY A 139 4.27 19.90 13.42
C GLY A 139 4.56 18.39 13.34
N THR A 140 3.88 17.55 14.14
CA THR A 140 4.04 16.08 14.10
C THR A 140 2.67 15.42 14.07
N PRO A 141 2.27 14.78 12.96
CA PRO A 141 0.97 14.11 12.86
C PRO A 141 0.87 12.94 13.86
N GLY A 142 -0.35 12.62 14.25
CA GLY A 142 -0.64 11.44 15.03
C GLY A 142 -0.47 10.15 14.22
N GLU A 143 -0.38 9.03 14.92
CA GLU A 143 -0.16 7.71 14.32
C GLU A 143 -1.10 6.69 14.94
N ILE A 144 -1.69 5.83 14.10
CA ILE A 144 -2.47 4.67 14.53
C ILE A 144 -1.58 3.44 14.33
N VAL A 145 -1.36 2.70 15.41
CA VAL A 145 -0.57 1.45 15.40
C VAL A 145 -1.51 0.27 15.56
N GLY A 146 -1.42 -0.66 14.65
CA GLY A 146 -2.24 -1.87 14.65
C GLY A 146 -1.65 -2.98 13.79
N SER A 147 -2.28 -4.14 13.78
CA SER A 147 -1.96 -5.25 12.90
C SER A 147 -3.09 -5.55 11.93
N ILE A 148 -2.74 -6.16 10.83
CA ILE A 148 -3.66 -6.66 9.82
C ILE A 148 -3.55 -8.18 9.80
N GLU A 149 -4.60 -8.86 10.24
CA GLU A 149 -4.69 -10.32 10.18
C GLU A 149 -5.47 -10.73 8.93
N TYR A 150 -4.83 -11.51 8.07
CA TYR A 150 -5.43 -12.03 6.82
C TYR A 150 -6.26 -13.29 7.10
N LYS A 151 -7.38 -13.11 7.84
CA LYS A 151 -8.37 -14.14 8.11
C LYS A 151 -9.67 -13.80 7.39
N GLU A 152 -10.43 -14.80 6.99
CA GLU A 152 -11.70 -14.62 6.28
C GLU A 152 -12.70 -13.78 7.07
N GLU A 153 -12.76 -13.99 8.39
CA GLU A 153 -13.62 -13.24 9.30
C GLU A 153 -13.32 -11.72 9.35
N ASN A 154 -12.09 -11.34 9.04
CA ASN A 154 -11.65 -9.95 9.05
C ASN A 154 -11.87 -9.26 7.68
N ILE A 155 -12.32 -9.97 6.66
CA ILE A 155 -12.53 -9.40 5.34
C ILE A 155 -13.82 -8.59 5.33
N LEU A 156 -13.70 -7.27 5.23
CA LEU A 156 -14.81 -6.35 5.10
C LEU A 156 -15.28 -6.18 3.65
N GLY A 157 -14.38 -6.42 2.67
CA GLY A 157 -14.70 -6.23 1.28
C GLY A 157 -13.50 -6.30 0.35
N SER A 158 -13.66 -5.78 -0.86
CA SER A 158 -12.63 -5.80 -1.89
C SER A 158 -12.34 -4.41 -2.45
N ILE A 159 -11.06 -4.09 -2.62
CA ILE A 159 -10.59 -2.87 -3.28
C ILE A 159 -10.48 -3.16 -4.78
N LYS A 160 -11.06 -2.29 -5.63
CA LYS A 160 -11.07 -2.42 -7.09
C LYS A 160 -10.22 -1.37 -7.80
N LYS A 161 -10.08 -0.20 -7.20
CA LYS A 161 -9.38 0.93 -7.82
C LYS A 161 -8.54 1.69 -6.80
N ASN A 162 -7.34 2.09 -7.22
CA ASN A 162 -6.51 3.09 -6.58
C ASN A 162 -6.38 4.28 -7.52
N THR A 163 -6.76 5.46 -7.05
CA THR A 163 -6.73 6.72 -7.82
C THR A 163 -6.06 7.81 -6.98
N GLU A 164 -5.69 8.92 -7.57
CA GLU A 164 -5.15 10.07 -6.83
C GLU A 164 -6.07 10.59 -5.72
N LYS A 165 -7.40 10.39 -5.88
CA LYS A 165 -8.44 10.85 -4.95
C LYS A 165 -8.85 9.79 -3.90
N GLY A 166 -8.25 8.62 -3.90
CA GLY A 166 -8.54 7.56 -2.94
C GLY A 166 -8.63 6.16 -3.53
N ILE A 167 -8.95 5.22 -2.66
CA ILE A 167 -9.24 3.83 -3.01
C ILE A 167 -10.75 3.62 -3.05
N TYR A 168 -11.20 2.78 -3.97
CA TYR A 168 -12.61 2.47 -4.15
C TYR A 168 -12.81 0.98 -4.33
N GLY A 169 -13.95 0.50 -3.84
CA GLY A 169 -14.25 -0.92 -3.90
C GLY A 169 -15.67 -1.27 -3.48
N THR A 170 -15.86 -2.51 -3.07
CA THR A 170 -17.16 -3.03 -2.67
C THR A 170 -17.10 -3.72 -1.32
N ILE A 171 -18.17 -3.56 -0.53
CA ILE A 171 -18.43 -4.27 0.72
C ILE A 171 -19.80 -4.94 0.64
N PRO A 172 -20.07 -5.97 1.44
CA PRO A 172 -21.43 -6.50 1.58
C PRO A 172 -22.40 -5.40 2.01
N LYS A 173 -23.62 -5.46 1.51
CA LYS A 173 -24.66 -4.50 1.89
C LYS A 173 -24.94 -4.63 3.39
N LYS A 174 -24.67 -3.55 4.13
CA LYS A 174 -25.05 -3.42 5.55
C LYS A 174 -26.07 -2.29 5.68
N GLN A 175 -27.01 -2.47 6.58
CA GLN A 175 -27.94 -1.38 6.93
C GLN A 175 -27.14 -0.32 7.69
N GLN A 176 -27.10 0.89 7.17
CA GLN A 176 -26.35 2.00 7.76
C GLN A 176 -27.22 3.24 7.83
N LYS A 177 -26.98 4.06 8.83
CA LYS A 177 -27.60 5.38 8.93
C LYS A 177 -27.08 6.25 7.78
N ALA A 178 -27.98 6.78 6.97
CA ALA A 178 -27.62 7.73 5.92
C ALA A 178 -27.48 9.13 6.49
N TYR A 179 -26.47 9.85 6.03
CA TYR A 179 -26.25 11.25 6.36
C TYR A 179 -26.45 12.10 5.11
N LYS A 180 -27.04 13.29 5.27
CA LYS A 180 -27.13 14.26 4.19
C LYS A 180 -25.73 14.74 3.81
N ILE A 181 -25.44 14.82 2.53
CA ILE A 181 -24.17 15.35 2.04
C ILE A 181 -24.15 16.86 2.29
N GLY A 182 -23.13 17.34 3.01
CA GLY A 182 -22.77 18.75 3.07
C GLY A 182 -21.78 19.11 1.95
N TYR A 183 -21.94 20.27 1.36
CA TYR A 183 -21.02 20.77 0.35
C TYR A 183 -19.99 21.68 0.99
N ARG A 184 -18.84 21.84 0.35
CA ARG A 184 -17.73 22.66 0.84
C ARG A 184 -18.15 24.09 1.19
N GLN A 185 -19.02 24.70 0.38
CA GLN A 185 -19.53 26.05 0.62
C GLN A 185 -20.44 26.15 1.87
N ASP A 186 -20.96 25.03 2.35
CA ASP A 186 -21.87 24.97 3.51
C ASP A 186 -21.10 24.81 4.83
N ILE A 187 -19.77 24.55 4.76
CA ILE A 187 -18.94 24.38 5.96
C ILE A 187 -18.79 25.73 6.66
N LYS A 188 -18.98 25.72 7.97
CA LYS A 188 -18.82 26.90 8.84
C LYS A 188 -17.90 26.57 10.00
N PRO A 189 -17.11 27.53 10.51
CA PRO A 189 -16.42 27.37 11.78
C PRO A 189 -17.40 27.04 12.90
N GLY A 190 -16.99 26.21 13.84
CA GLY A 190 -17.84 25.80 14.94
C GLY A 190 -17.77 24.32 15.26
N LYS A 191 -18.64 23.85 16.13
CA LYS A 191 -18.76 22.44 16.51
C LYS A 191 -19.10 21.54 15.35
N ALA A 192 -18.37 20.43 15.25
CA ALA A 192 -18.64 19.35 14.31
C ALA A 192 -18.31 17.99 14.96
N TYR A 193 -18.53 16.92 14.23
CA TYR A 193 -18.32 15.58 14.76
C TYR A 193 -17.65 14.68 13.75
N ILE A 194 -16.70 13.87 14.20
CA ILE A 194 -16.07 12.80 13.43
C ILE A 194 -16.66 11.47 13.90
N LEU A 195 -17.05 10.62 12.96
CA LEU A 195 -17.38 9.23 13.23
C LEU A 195 -16.11 8.40 13.09
N SER A 196 -15.74 7.64 14.10
CA SER A 196 -14.57 6.77 14.08
C SER A 196 -14.77 5.54 14.94
N ASN A 197 -14.18 4.41 14.50
CA ASN A 197 -14.11 3.18 15.26
C ASN A 197 -12.74 2.97 15.93
N VAL A 198 -11.94 3.99 16.02
CA VAL A 198 -10.58 3.94 16.57
C VAL A 198 -10.49 3.37 17.99
N SER A 199 -11.57 3.44 18.78
CA SER A 199 -11.69 2.84 20.12
C SER A 199 -12.32 1.43 20.12
N GLY A 200 -12.35 0.73 18.98
CA GLY A 200 -12.92 -0.60 18.81
C GLY A 200 -14.41 -0.60 18.43
N THR A 201 -15.15 0.47 18.74
CA THR A 201 -16.56 0.65 18.37
C THR A 201 -16.77 1.99 17.71
N MET A 202 -17.74 2.07 16.78
CA MET A 202 -18.08 3.31 16.11
C MET A 202 -18.62 4.32 17.12
N LYS A 203 -17.92 5.43 17.29
CA LYS A 203 -18.27 6.55 18.17
C LYS A 203 -18.21 7.86 17.44
N GLN A 204 -18.91 8.83 18.01
CA GLN A 204 -18.94 10.21 17.57
C GLN A 204 -18.00 11.02 18.48
N TYR A 205 -17.00 11.65 17.87
CA TYR A 205 -16.03 12.50 18.56
C TYR A 205 -16.32 13.94 18.19
N GLU A 206 -16.46 14.80 19.19
CA GLU A 206 -16.65 16.22 19.01
C GLU A 206 -15.33 16.86 18.58
N ILE A 207 -15.40 17.75 17.61
CA ILE A 207 -14.29 18.56 17.10
C ILE A 207 -14.73 20.00 16.95
N GLN A 208 -13.77 20.90 16.90
CA GLN A 208 -13.97 22.30 16.59
C GLN A 208 -13.34 22.61 15.22
N ILE A 209 -14.14 23.12 14.29
CA ILE A 209 -13.63 23.70 13.05
C ILE A 209 -13.21 25.13 13.36
N ASN A 210 -11.90 25.39 13.40
CA ASN A 210 -11.36 26.69 13.74
C ASN A 210 -11.30 27.62 12.53
N LYS A 211 -10.92 27.07 11.37
CA LYS A 211 -10.72 27.87 10.16
C LYS A 211 -11.04 27.08 8.91
N ILE A 212 -11.63 27.76 7.94
CA ILE A 212 -11.80 27.26 6.58
C ILE A 212 -10.73 27.91 5.73
N VAL A 213 -9.94 27.10 5.01
CA VAL A 213 -8.92 27.58 4.09
C VAL A 213 -9.53 27.56 2.68
N PRO A 214 -9.91 28.73 2.11
CA PRO A 214 -10.35 28.81 0.73
C PRO A 214 -9.15 28.39 -0.16
N SER A 215 -9.35 27.42 -1.01
CA SER A 215 -8.29 26.98 -1.92
C SER A 215 -8.83 26.98 -3.33
N ASP A 216 -8.31 27.86 -4.15
CA ASP A 216 -8.47 27.87 -5.61
C ASP A 216 -7.52 26.88 -6.28
N LYS A 217 -6.62 26.28 -5.52
CA LYS A 217 -5.68 25.24 -5.94
C LYS A 217 -5.99 23.97 -5.19
N ASP A 218 -5.75 22.81 -5.79
CA ASP A 218 -5.89 21.45 -5.22
C ASP A 218 -5.06 21.27 -3.93
N VAL A 219 -5.44 21.97 -2.87
CA VAL A 219 -4.81 21.83 -1.56
C VAL A 219 -5.55 20.76 -0.78
N LEU A 220 -4.83 19.74 -0.34
CA LEU A 220 -5.34 18.63 0.47
C LEU A 220 -5.91 19.07 1.83
N LYS A 221 -5.65 20.32 2.26
CA LYS A 221 -6.11 20.89 3.53
C LYS A 221 -7.10 22.01 3.25
N SER A 222 -8.38 21.75 3.52
CA SER A 222 -9.46 22.73 3.31
C SER A 222 -10.00 23.35 4.62
N MET A 223 -9.60 22.82 5.76
CA MET A 223 -10.00 23.32 7.09
C MET A 223 -8.97 22.95 8.16
N GLU A 224 -8.94 23.73 9.21
CA GLU A 224 -8.21 23.44 10.45
C GLU A 224 -9.21 23.00 11.52
N ILE A 225 -8.93 21.85 12.12
CA ILE A 225 -9.77 21.23 13.16
C ILE A 225 -8.95 20.95 14.41
N GLU A 226 -9.62 21.02 15.55
CA GLU A 226 -9.11 20.65 16.87
C GLU A 226 -10.04 19.66 17.58
#